data_dce207bc2f12e41ef495c037e212f070
#
_entry.id   dce207bc2f12e41ef495c037e212f070
#
_cell.length_a   1.000
_cell.length_b   1.000
_cell.length_c   1.000
_cell.angle_alpha   90.00
_cell.angle_beta   90.00
_cell.angle_gamma   90.00
#
_symmetry.space_group_name_H-M   'P 1'
#
loop_
_entity.id
_entity.type
_entity.pdbx_description
1 polymer ?
#
loop_
_entity_poly.entity_id
_entity_poly.type
_entity_poly.pdbx_seq_one_letter_code
_entity_poly.pdbx_strand_id
1 'polypeptide(L)'
;TLIALLLTVAGCAEVQRAGEDIARQSGNPRLAGAIHGVGNVVGSLFPIGYEEESSIGQAIALQVVARYGGVVDQPELVRYVNLVGRAVANTDRPDIPYRVAILEDESINAFAAPAGYIFVTRGLLKQIRNEAELAAVLGHEIAHVSQKHILDVIQRSKRLAGVTEAGLSYATSNPAAFKSVIDGAVKKLLDEGLDQGKETEADMVGELFATRVGYDADAYVGLLTRLRDLKGDDRALFKTHPNFSARIDAVQKTIQGKHLAATGVLLQERFSRMTKRV
;
A
#
# COMPACT_ATOMS: atom_id res chain seq x y z
N THR A 1 -38.80 -10.46 8.82
CA THR A 1 -38.30 -9.77 10.05
C THR A 1 -37.49 -10.71 10.96
N LEU A 2 -37.60 -12.05 10.80
CA LEU A 2 -36.85 -13.04 11.62
C LEU A 2 -35.46 -13.32 11.08
N ILE A 3 -35.23 -13.15 9.79
CA ILE A 3 -33.92 -13.42 9.12
C ILE A 3 -32.89 -12.32 9.44
N ALA A 4 -33.32 -11.10 9.70
CA ALA A 4 -32.42 -9.99 10.01
C ALA A 4 -31.83 -10.04 11.43
N LEU A 5 -32.43 -10.82 12.36
CA LEU A 5 -31.97 -10.89 13.75
C LEU A 5 -30.96 -12.01 14.01
N LEU A 6 -30.81 -12.96 13.07
CA LEU A 6 -29.84 -14.08 13.18
C LEU A 6 -28.44 -13.74 12.66
N LEU A 7 -28.28 -12.59 12.01
CA LEU A 7 -27.00 -12.15 11.40
C LEU A 7 -25.99 -11.52 12.38
N THR A 8 -26.36 -11.36 13.64
CA THR A 8 -25.52 -10.61 14.62
C THR A 8 -24.64 -11.48 15.52
N VAL A 9 -24.73 -12.81 15.49
CA VAL A 9 -24.04 -13.68 16.44
C VAL A 9 -23.38 -14.91 15.80
N ALA A 10 -23.70 -15.29 14.58
CA ALA A 10 -23.11 -16.46 13.93
C ALA A 10 -22.04 -16.04 12.92
N GLY A 11 -20.87 -16.69 12.97
CA GLY A 11 -19.83 -16.48 11.97
C GLY A 11 -20.29 -16.90 10.58
N CYS A 12 -19.72 -16.33 9.52
CA CYS A 12 -20.10 -16.57 8.11
C CYS A 12 -20.23 -18.04 7.75
N ALA A 13 -19.37 -18.91 8.32
CA ALA A 13 -19.41 -20.36 8.11
C ALA A 13 -20.66 -21.04 8.67
N GLU A 14 -21.25 -20.49 9.74
CA GLU A 14 -22.49 -21.03 10.32
C GLU A 14 -23.73 -20.62 9.53
N VAL A 15 -23.75 -19.39 9.03
CA VAL A 15 -24.82 -18.89 8.15
C VAL A 15 -24.81 -19.67 6.82
N GLN A 16 -23.63 -19.94 6.29
CA GLN A 16 -23.51 -20.74 5.07
C GLN A 16 -23.95 -22.18 5.27
N ARG A 17 -23.53 -22.84 6.35
CA ARG A 17 -23.96 -24.22 6.69
C ARG A 17 -25.46 -24.29 6.90
N ALA A 18 -26.06 -23.36 7.66
CA ALA A 18 -27.49 -23.31 7.83
C ALA A 18 -28.24 -23.10 6.50
N GLY A 19 -27.68 -22.29 5.59
CA GLY A 19 -28.23 -22.10 4.25
C GLY A 19 -28.16 -23.37 3.39
N GLU A 20 -27.02 -24.07 3.41
CA GLU A 20 -26.84 -25.34 2.69
C GLU A 20 -27.76 -26.44 3.21
N ASP A 21 -27.99 -26.51 4.52
CA ASP A 21 -28.92 -27.45 5.13
C ASP A 21 -30.37 -27.19 4.72
N ILE A 22 -30.77 -25.91 4.68
CA ILE A 22 -32.10 -25.50 4.17
C ILE A 22 -32.25 -25.85 2.69
N ALA A 23 -31.19 -25.64 1.88
CA ALA A 23 -31.20 -25.97 0.46
C ALA A 23 -31.32 -27.48 0.21
N ARG A 24 -30.60 -28.29 1.00
CA ARG A 24 -30.68 -29.77 0.96
C ARG A 24 -32.06 -30.26 1.35
N GLN A 25 -32.64 -29.70 2.41
CA GLN A 25 -33.99 -30.09 2.87
C GLN A 25 -35.09 -29.67 1.90
N SER A 26 -34.90 -28.57 1.17
CA SER A 26 -35.88 -28.05 0.22
C SER A 26 -35.91 -28.81 -1.12
N GLY A 27 -34.85 -29.55 -1.45
CA GLY A 27 -34.71 -30.23 -2.74
C GLY A 27 -34.71 -29.31 -3.96
N ASN A 28 -34.52 -27.99 -3.76
CA ASN A 28 -34.61 -27.01 -4.82
C ASN A 28 -33.24 -26.52 -5.30
N PRO A 29 -32.77 -26.91 -6.52
CA PRO A 29 -31.46 -26.52 -7.04
C PRO A 29 -31.27 -25.02 -7.21
N ARG A 30 -32.38 -24.26 -7.46
CA ARG A 30 -32.31 -22.80 -7.60
C ARG A 30 -32.08 -22.10 -6.26
N LEU A 31 -32.57 -22.70 -5.16
CA LEU A 31 -32.33 -22.18 -3.82
C LEU A 31 -30.87 -22.40 -3.40
N ALA A 32 -30.27 -23.54 -3.75
CA ALA A 32 -28.86 -23.81 -3.52
C ALA A 32 -27.96 -22.80 -4.26
N GLY A 33 -28.23 -22.50 -5.53
CA GLY A 33 -27.51 -21.49 -6.30
C GLY A 33 -27.67 -20.07 -5.75
N ALA A 34 -28.86 -19.71 -5.27
CA ALA A 34 -29.10 -18.41 -4.66
C ALA A 34 -28.37 -18.26 -3.31
N ILE A 35 -28.29 -19.32 -2.50
CA ILE A 35 -27.59 -19.32 -1.21
C ILE A 35 -26.07 -19.24 -1.42
N HIS A 36 -25.53 -19.94 -2.40
CA HIS A 36 -24.12 -19.76 -2.80
C HIS A 36 -23.84 -18.33 -3.27
N GLY A 37 -24.73 -17.74 -4.07
CA GLY A 37 -24.61 -16.35 -4.52
C GLY A 37 -24.65 -15.33 -3.37
N VAL A 38 -25.51 -15.54 -2.38
CA VAL A 38 -25.61 -14.67 -1.19
C VAL A 38 -24.37 -14.84 -0.28
N GLY A 39 -23.90 -16.07 -0.08
CA GLY A 39 -22.66 -16.33 0.66
C GLY A 39 -21.47 -15.63 0.03
N ASN A 40 -21.39 -15.65 -1.31
CA ASN A 40 -20.35 -14.97 -2.08
C ASN A 40 -20.38 -13.45 -1.93
N VAL A 41 -21.55 -12.82 -1.89
CA VAL A 41 -21.69 -11.38 -1.68
C VAL A 41 -21.36 -10.97 -0.25
N VAL A 42 -21.81 -11.74 0.74
CA VAL A 42 -21.58 -11.44 2.17
C VAL A 42 -20.08 -11.57 2.53
N GLY A 43 -19.39 -12.63 2.11
CA GLY A 43 -17.96 -12.81 2.39
C GLY A 43 -17.06 -11.72 1.78
N SER A 44 -17.47 -11.14 0.63
CA SER A 44 -16.75 -10.03 0.00
C SER A 44 -16.97 -8.68 0.67
N LEU A 45 -17.93 -8.57 1.59
CA LEU A 45 -18.25 -7.33 2.33
C LEU A 45 -17.43 -7.17 3.61
N PHE A 46 -16.76 -8.24 4.09
CA PHE A 46 -15.93 -8.12 5.29
C PHE A 46 -14.59 -7.46 4.97
N PRO A 47 -14.15 -6.52 5.81
CA PRO A 47 -12.85 -5.91 5.67
C PRO A 47 -11.75 -6.96 5.86
N ILE A 48 -10.66 -6.82 5.10
CA ILE A 48 -9.44 -7.64 5.26
C ILE A 48 -8.90 -7.41 6.67
N GLY A 49 -8.80 -8.47 7.47
CA GLY A 49 -8.21 -8.44 8.80
C GLY A 49 -6.68 -8.38 8.74
N TYR A 50 -6.03 -8.07 9.89
CA TYR A 50 -4.58 -7.91 9.95
C TYR A 50 -3.80 -9.16 9.53
N GLU A 51 -4.24 -10.35 9.92
CA GLU A 51 -3.57 -11.62 9.55
C GLU A 51 -3.61 -11.87 8.04
N GLU A 52 -4.75 -11.60 7.42
CA GLU A 52 -4.92 -11.67 5.98
C GLU A 52 -4.07 -10.60 5.27
N GLU A 53 -4.10 -9.36 5.74
CA GLU A 53 -3.28 -8.26 5.25
C GLU A 53 -1.79 -8.64 5.31
N SER A 54 -1.35 -9.22 6.42
CA SER A 54 0.04 -9.65 6.62
C SER A 54 0.45 -10.75 5.63
N SER A 55 -0.40 -11.75 5.44
CA SER A 55 -0.14 -12.85 4.48
C SER A 55 -0.04 -12.33 3.04
N ILE A 56 -0.94 -11.44 2.66
CA ILE A 56 -0.94 -10.78 1.35
C ILE A 56 0.33 -9.93 1.19
N GLY A 57 0.64 -9.11 2.18
CA GLY A 57 1.82 -8.24 2.17
C GLY A 57 3.11 -9.02 2.03
N GLN A 58 3.27 -10.14 2.75
CA GLN A 58 4.43 -11.03 2.63
C GLN A 58 4.55 -11.64 1.23
N ALA A 59 3.45 -12.13 0.66
CA ALA A 59 3.46 -12.72 -0.67
C ALA A 59 3.85 -11.69 -1.74
N ILE A 60 3.33 -10.46 -1.66
CA ILE A 60 3.71 -9.36 -2.55
C ILE A 60 5.19 -8.99 -2.34
N ALA A 61 5.64 -8.85 -1.08
CA ALA A 61 7.02 -8.48 -0.76
C ALA A 61 8.03 -9.46 -1.35
N LEU A 62 7.77 -10.76 -1.29
CA LEU A 62 8.64 -11.78 -1.89
C LEU A 62 8.74 -11.64 -3.41
N GLN A 63 7.63 -11.39 -4.11
CA GLN A 63 7.64 -11.18 -5.56
C GLN A 63 8.37 -9.89 -5.95
N VAL A 64 8.19 -8.83 -5.17
CA VAL A 64 8.90 -7.56 -5.35
C VAL A 64 10.40 -7.75 -5.24
N VAL A 65 10.90 -8.34 -4.15
CA VAL A 65 12.34 -8.58 -3.94
C VAL A 65 12.92 -9.44 -5.06
N ALA A 66 12.20 -10.49 -5.48
CA ALA A 66 12.63 -11.34 -6.58
C ALA A 66 12.72 -10.58 -7.91
N ARG A 67 11.75 -9.68 -8.18
CA ARG A 67 11.71 -8.92 -9.44
C ARG A 67 12.78 -7.84 -9.55
N TYR A 68 13.17 -7.24 -8.41
CA TYR A 68 14.12 -6.14 -8.33
C TYR A 68 15.55 -6.56 -7.97
N GLY A 69 15.90 -7.82 -8.13
CA GLY A 69 17.27 -8.32 -7.98
C GLY A 69 17.77 -8.48 -6.55
N GLY A 70 16.89 -8.34 -5.56
CA GLY A 70 17.23 -8.49 -4.15
C GLY A 70 17.21 -7.17 -3.37
N VAL A 71 17.73 -7.23 -2.16
CA VAL A 71 17.82 -6.09 -1.23
C VAL A 71 19.26 -5.71 -0.98
N VAL A 72 19.51 -4.42 -0.79
CA VAL A 72 20.82 -3.86 -0.48
C VAL A 72 21.31 -4.40 0.87
N ASP A 73 22.50 -5.00 0.89
CA ASP A 73 23.17 -5.47 2.11
C ASP A 73 24.16 -4.41 2.63
N GLN A 74 23.62 -3.33 3.17
CA GLN A 74 24.35 -2.24 3.85
C GLN A 74 23.64 -1.94 5.17
N PRO A 75 23.98 -2.63 6.28
CA PRO A 75 23.21 -2.58 7.52
C PRO A 75 23.03 -1.18 8.11
N GLU A 76 24.03 -0.31 8.02
CA GLU A 76 23.94 1.07 8.51
C GLU A 76 22.97 1.91 7.70
N LEU A 77 23.01 1.80 6.36
CA LEU A 77 22.09 2.49 5.46
C LEU A 77 20.65 1.98 5.67
N VAL A 78 20.45 0.67 5.69
CA VAL A 78 19.14 0.05 5.93
C VAL A 78 18.56 0.49 7.28
N ARG A 79 19.39 0.45 8.34
CA ARG A 79 18.99 0.93 9.67
C ARG A 79 18.60 2.42 9.65
N TYR A 80 19.39 3.25 8.97
CA TYR A 80 19.14 4.69 8.86
C TYR A 80 17.81 4.96 8.17
N VAL A 81 17.56 4.38 7.00
CA VAL A 81 16.30 4.55 6.25
C VAL A 81 15.09 4.06 7.06
N ASN A 82 15.25 2.94 7.78
CA ASN A 82 14.19 2.45 8.68
C ASN A 82 13.96 3.35 9.91
N LEU A 83 14.98 4.07 10.40
CA LEU A 83 14.79 5.04 11.48
C LEU A 83 13.98 6.24 10.99
N VAL A 84 14.27 6.77 9.79
CA VAL A 84 13.48 7.83 9.17
C VAL A 84 12.05 7.36 8.94
N GLY A 85 11.86 6.19 8.34
CA GLY A 85 10.53 5.61 8.10
C GLY A 85 9.71 5.44 9.38
N ARG A 86 10.34 4.96 10.47
CA ARG A 86 9.65 4.83 11.78
C ARG A 86 9.31 6.18 12.41
N ALA A 87 10.13 7.19 12.24
CA ALA A 87 9.83 8.53 12.71
C ALA A 87 8.58 9.09 12.00
N VAL A 88 8.50 8.89 10.69
CA VAL A 88 7.37 9.33 9.85
C VAL A 88 6.11 8.50 10.07
N ALA A 89 6.25 7.21 10.44
CA ALA A 89 5.14 6.26 10.59
C ALA A 89 4.25 6.51 11.83
N ASN A 90 4.19 7.73 12.34
CA ASN A 90 3.22 8.13 13.38
C ASN A 90 1.84 8.34 12.74
N THR A 91 1.19 7.24 12.41
CA THR A 91 -0.04 7.18 11.60
C THR A 91 -1.25 6.77 12.43
N ASP A 92 -2.40 6.70 11.77
CA ASP A 92 -3.65 6.18 12.35
C ASP A 92 -3.64 4.65 12.52
N ARG A 93 -2.55 3.98 12.07
CA ARG A 93 -2.37 2.53 12.19
C ARG A 93 -1.06 2.19 12.93
N PRO A 94 -0.99 2.44 14.24
CA PRO A 94 0.20 2.19 15.06
C PRO A 94 0.49 0.69 15.24
N ASP A 95 -0.47 -0.18 14.97
CA ASP A 95 -0.36 -1.64 14.99
C ASP A 95 0.46 -2.20 13.82
N ILE A 96 0.66 -1.43 12.76
CA ILE A 96 1.41 -1.86 11.58
C ILE A 96 2.93 -1.69 11.82
N PRO A 97 3.71 -2.76 11.71
CA PRO A 97 5.16 -2.69 11.82
C PRO A 97 5.77 -2.26 10.47
N TYR A 98 5.87 -0.96 10.22
CA TYR A 98 6.48 -0.43 9.00
C TYR A 98 7.95 -0.83 8.89
N ARG A 99 8.34 -1.38 7.75
CA ARG A 99 9.69 -1.85 7.43
C ARG A 99 10.08 -1.40 6.04
N VAL A 100 11.23 -0.76 5.92
CA VAL A 100 11.76 -0.28 4.65
C VAL A 100 12.88 -1.19 4.18
N ALA A 101 12.74 -1.73 2.97
CA ALA A 101 13.80 -2.41 2.24
C ALA A 101 14.31 -1.53 1.10
N ILE A 102 15.62 -1.53 0.89
CA ILE A 102 16.25 -0.86 -0.25
C ILE A 102 16.52 -1.93 -1.30
N LEU A 103 16.01 -1.73 -2.52
CA LEU A 103 16.15 -2.69 -3.61
C LEU A 103 17.41 -2.41 -4.45
N GLU A 104 18.07 -3.48 -4.89
CA GLU A 104 19.23 -3.44 -5.79
C GLU A 104 18.82 -3.15 -7.24
N ASP A 105 18.19 -2.00 -7.46
CA ASP A 105 17.68 -1.58 -8.76
C ASP A 105 17.92 -0.10 -9.01
N GLU A 106 18.37 0.22 -10.22
CA GLU A 106 18.73 1.59 -10.61
C GLU A 106 17.53 2.40 -11.16
N SER A 107 16.36 1.82 -11.29
CA SER A 107 15.14 2.57 -11.61
C SER A 107 14.83 3.57 -10.49
N ILE A 108 14.18 4.66 -10.84
CA ILE A 108 13.72 5.65 -9.86
C ILE A 108 12.32 5.25 -9.44
N ASN A 109 12.19 4.55 -8.30
CA ASN A 109 10.90 4.05 -7.84
C ASN A 109 10.85 3.82 -6.31
N ALA A 110 9.65 3.94 -5.75
CA ALA A 110 9.29 3.46 -4.42
C ALA A 110 7.89 2.86 -4.49
N PHE A 111 7.54 1.99 -3.57
CA PHE A 111 6.19 1.44 -3.46
C PHE A 111 5.97 0.76 -2.12
N ALA A 112 4.71 0.63 -1.75
CA ALA A 112 4.28 0.00 -0.51
C ALA A 112 3.41 -1.22 -0.77
N ALA A 113 3.66 -2.31 -0.03
CA ALA A 113 2.77 -3.45 0.04
C ALA A 113 2.02 -3.47 1.40
N PRO A 114 0.88 -4.15 1.49
CA PRO A 114 0.12 -4.27 2.72
C PRO A 114 0.94 -4.72 3.92
N ALA A 115 0.47 -4.46 5.13
CA ALA A 115 1.14 -4.77 6.40
C ALA A 115 2.49 -4.06 6.61
N GLY A 116 2.71 -2.90 5.95
CA GLY A 116 3.83 -2.01 6.23
C GLY A 116 5.15 -2.36 5.53
N TYR A 117 5.12 -3.17 4.48
CA TYR A 117 6.29 -3.40 3.64
C TYR A 117 6.48 -2.24 2.67
N ILE A 118 7.58 -1.50 2.83
CA ILE A 118 7.94 -0.35 2.01
C ILE A 118 9.23 -0.64 1.28
N PHE A 119 9.29 -0.26 0.01
CA PHE A 119 10.43 -0.49 -0.86
C PHE A 119 10.87 0.83 -1.48
N VAL A 120 12.17 1.06 -1.49
CA VAL A 120 12.82 2.20 -2.14
C VAL A 120 13.95 1.66 -3.00
N THR A 121 13.99 2.00 -4.27
CA THR A 121 15.08 1.57 -5.14
C THR A 121 16.34 2.40 -4.88
N ARG A 122 17.48 1.81 -5.17
CA ARG A 122 18.79 2.46 -5.16
C ARG A 122 18.80 3.69 -6.07
N GLY A 123 18.21 3.57 -7.27
CA GLY A 123 18.08 4.65 -8.21
C GLY A 123 17.31 5.86 -7.67
N LEU A 124 16.24 5.65 -6.89
CA LEU A 124 15.53 6.75 -6.24
C LEU A 124 16.36 7.38 -5.12
N LEU A 125 17.03 6.58 -4.27
CA LEU A 125 17.89 7.13 -3.23
C LEU A 125 18.99 8.04 -3.77
N LYS A 126 19.52 7.78 -4.97
CA LYS A 126 20.48 8.66 -5.67
C LYS A 126 19.90 10.00 -6.10
N GLN A 127 18.58 10.13 -6.24
CA GLN A 127 17.91 11.38 -6.60
C GLN A 127 17.58 12.24 -5.38
N ILE A 128 17.53 11.65 -4.21
CA ILE A 128 17.23 12.33 -2.94
C ILE A 128 18.46 13.12 -2.48
N ARG A 129 18.26 14.36 -2.05
CA ARG A 129 19.32 15.31 -1.67
C ARG A 129 19.45 15.52 -0.17
N ASN A 130 18.38 15.28 0.58
CA ASN A 130 18.34 15.50 2.02
C ASN A 130 17.35 14.54 2.69
N GLU A 131 17.38 14.49 4.02
CA GLU A 131 16.53 13.56 4.78
C GLU A 131 15.05 13.93 4.74
N ALA A 132 14.71 15.22 4.58
CA ALA A 132 13.32 15.65 4.45
C ALA A 132 12.68 15.09 3.17
N GLU A 133 13.42 15.07 2.05
CA GLU A 133 12.96 14.43 0.82
C GLU A 133 12.76 12.92 1.00
N LEU A 134 13.68 12.25 1.70
CA LEU A 134 13.52 10.83 2.05
C LEU A 134 12.28 10.62 2.93
N ALA A 135 12.10 11.47 3.93
CA ALA A 135 10.96 11.41 4.83
C ALA A 135 9.63 11.61 4.09
N ALA A 136 9.58 12.51 3.12
CA ALA A 136 8.40 12.75 2.31
C ALA A 136 8.07 11.55 1.40
N VAL A 137 9.06 10.95 0.73
CA VAL A 137 8.86 9.70 -0.03
C VAL A 137 8.35 8.60 0.87
N LEU A 138 8.99 8.37 2.02
CA LEU A 138 8.55 7.34 2.95
C LEU A 138 7.15 7.64 3.51
N GLY A 139 6.84 8.92 3.75
CA GLY A 139 5.51 9.39 4.16
C GLY A 139 4.44 9.05 3.13
N HIS A 140 4.71 9.28 1.84
CA HIS A 140 3.84 8.92 0.74
C HIS A 140 3.56 7.40 0.71
N GLU A 141 4.60 6.57 0.80
CA GLU A 141 4.45 5.11 0.81
C GLU A 141 3.71 4.61 2.07
N ILE A 142 4.02 5.19 3.23
CA ILE A 142 3.32 4.91 4.48
C ILE A 142 1.85 5.31 4.37
N ALA A 143 1.52 6.41 3.70
CA ALA A 143 0.15 6.82 3.46
C ALA A 143 -0.62 5.79 2.61
N HIS A 144 0.00 5.20 1.59
CA HIS A 144 -0.63 4.11 0.83
C HIS A 144 -1.02 2.91 1.71
N VAL A 145 -0.21 2.57 2.71
CA VAL A 145 -0.53 1.50 3.67
C VAL A 145 -1.61 1.94 4.66
N SER A 146 -1.47 3.13 5.25
CA SER A 146 -2.39 3.63 6.28
C SER A 146 -3.80 3.85 5.72
N GLN A 147 -3.91 4.35 4.50
CA GLN A 147 -5.18 4.54 3.77
C GLN A 147 -5.66 3.26 3.05
N LYS A 148 -4.94 2.14 3.19
CA LYS A 148 -5.31 0.82 2.63
C LYS A 148 -5.49 0.77 1.12
N HIS A 149 -4.76 1.61 0.36
CA HIS A 149 -4.96 1.78 -1.08
C HIS A 149 -4.83 0.49 -1.89
N ILE A 150 -3.83 -0.34 -1.59
CA ILE A 150 -3.65 -1.65 -2.24
C ILE A 150 -4.67 -2.68 -1.74
N LEU A 151 -5.02 -2.64 -0.46
CA LEU A 151 -6.06 -3.53 0.08
C LEU A 151 -7.41 -3.30 -0.59
N ASP A 152 -7.77 -2.06 -0.90
CA ASP A 152 -8.99 -1.73 -1.65
C ASP A 152 -8.97 -2.35 -3.06
N VAL A 153 -7.82 -2.30 -3.74
CA VAL A 153 -7.64 -2.93 -5.05
C VAL A 153 -7.83 -4.44 -4.94
N ILE A 154 -7.19 -5.06 -3.96
CA ILE A 154 -7.26 -6.50 -3.70
C ILE A 154 -8.69 -6.91 -3.34
N GLN A 155 -9.35 -6.18 -2.46
CA GLN A 155 -10.72 -6.45 -2.05
C GLN A 155 -11.70 -6.34 -3.23
N ARG A 156 -11.49 -5.35 -4.12
CA ARG A 156 -12.27 -5.23 -5.36
C ARG A 156 -12.02 -6.41 -6.30
N SER A 157 -10.77 -6.83 -6.44
CA SER A 157 -10.41 -8.01 -7.27
C SER A 157 -11.00 -9.30 -6.71
N LYS A 158 -10.98 -9.50 -5.39
CA LYS A 158 -11.62 -10.64 -4.71
C LYS A 158 -13.13 -10.67 -4.97
N ARG A 159 -13.81 -9.52 -4.88
CA ARG A 159 -15.25 -9.42 -5.18
C ARG A 159 -15.56 -9.83 -6.62
N LEU A 160 -14.79 -9.34 -7.58
CA LEU A 160 -14.97 -9.68 -9.00
C LEU A 160 -14.70 -11.15 -9.28
N ALA A 161 -13.76 -11.77 -8.55
CA ALA A 161 -13.45 -13.19 -8.66
C ALA A 161 -14.43 -14.09 -7.87
N GLY A 162 -15.41 -13.53 -7.15
CA GLY A 162 -16.37 -14.29 -6.33
C GLY A 162 -15.72 -14.98 -5.12
N VAL A 163 -14.59 -14.46 -4.65
CA VAL A 163 -13.85 -15.04 -3.51
C VAL A 163 -14.46 -14.58 -2.20
N THR A 164 -14.85 -15.53 -1.38
CA THR A 164 -15.57 -15.30 -0.12
C THR A 164 -14.79 -15.68 1.12
N GLU A 165 -13.70 -16.41 0.96
CA GLU A 165 -12.92 -16.93 2.08
C GLU A 165 -11.88 -15.91 2.57
N ALA A 166 -11.59 -15.94 3.88
CA ALA A 166 -10.54 -15.14 4.50
C ALA A 166 -9.13 -15.62 4.05
N GLY A 167 -8.16 -14.71 4.00
CA GLY A 167 -6.90 -14.86 3.30
C GLY A 167 -6.10 -16.13 3.58
N LEU A 168 -5.92 -16.55 4.86
CA LEU A 168 -5.17 -17.77 5.16
C LEU A 168 -5.94 -19.03 4.78
N SER A 169 -7.22 -19.07 5.07
CA SER A 169 -8.13 -20.17 4.66
C SER A 169 -8.20 -20.22 3.13
N TYR A 170 -8.29 -19.06 2.47
CA TYR A 170 -8.30 -18.95 1.02
C TYR A 170 -6.99 -19.39 0.37
N ALA A 171 -5.84 -19.01 0.92
CA ALA A 171 -4.53 -19.42 0.42
C ALA A 171 -4.33 -20.95 0.49
N THR A 172 -4.89 -21.60 1.51
CA THR A 172 -4.78 -23.06 1.70
C THR A 172 -5.84 -23.84 0.93
N SER A 173 -7.07 -23.31 0.82
CA SER A 173 -8.18 -23.97 0.13
C SER A 173 -8.13 -23.79 -1.38
N ASN A 174 -7.62 -22.65 -1.87
CA ASN A 174 -7.50 -22.32 -3.29
C ASN A 174 -6.21 -21.58 -3.64
N PRO A 175 -5.04 -22.26 -3.62
CA PRO A 175 -3.74 -21.62 -3.87
C PRO A 175 -3.63 -20.92 -5.23
N ALA A 176 -4.29 -21.46 -6.26
CA ALA A 176 -4.25 -20.89 -7.62
C ALA A 176 -5.00 -19.55 -7.67
N ALA A 177 -6.16 -19.46 -7.04
CA ALA A 177 -6.92 -18.21 -6.99
C ALA A 177 -6.25 -17.18 -6.07
N PHE A 178 -5.66 -17.58 -4.94
CA PHE A 178 -4.84 -16.72 -4.11
C PHE A 178 -3.66 -16.13 -4.90
N LYS A 179 -2.91 -17.01 -5.63
CA LYS A 179 -1.83 -16.57 -6.50
C LYS A 179 -2.31 -15.55 -7.54
N SER A 180 -3.44 -15.78 -8.19
CA SER A 180 -4.00 -14.84 -9.17
C SER A 180 -4.31 -13.47 -8.58
N VAL A 181 -4.83 -13.42 -7.35
CA VAL A 181 -5.08 -12.15 -6.63
C VAL A 181 -3.77 -11.44 -6.33
N ILE A 182 -2.75 -12.16 -5.86
CA ILE A 182 -1.42 -11.58 -5.58
C ILE A 182 -0.76 -11.08 -6.87
N ASP A 183 -0.77 -11.87 -7.94
CA ASP A 183 -0.20 -11.47 -9.24
C ASP A 183 -0.90 -10.22 -9.80
N GLY A 184 -2.23 -10.14 -9.65
CA GLY A 184 -3.00 -8.95 -10.02
C GLY A 184 -2.63 -7.71 -9.17
N ALA A 185 -2.43 -7.89 -7.88
CA ALA A 185 -1.97 -6.81 -6.99
C ALA A 185 -0.54 -6.35 -7.33
N VAL A 186 0.37 -7.29 -7.60
CA VAL A 186 1.75 -6.97 -8.02
C VAL A 186 1.75 -6.24 -9.35
N LYS A 187 0.97 -6.69 -10.34
CA LYS A 187 0.82 -6.00 -11.61
C LYS A 187 0.28 -4.59 -11.42
N LYS A 188 -0.74 -4.41 -10.59
CA LYS A 188 -1.29 -3.09 -10.28
C LYS A 188 -0.25 -2.19 -9.63
N LEU A 189 0.48 -2.72 -8.65
CA LEU A 189 1.49 -1.98 -7.89
C LEU A 189 2.71 -1.59 -8.73
N LEU A 190 3.23 -2.51 -9.57
CA LEU A 190 4.52 -2.35 -10.23
C LEU A 190 4.44 -1.95 -11.71
N ASP A 191 3.30 -2.18 -12.38
CA ASP A 191 3.19 -1.96 -13.82
C ASP A 191 2.13 -0.92 -14.22
N GLU A 192 1.02 -0.80 -13.46
CA GLU A 192 -0.10 0.06 -13.82
C GLU A 192 -0.17 1.36 -13.00
N GLY A 193 0.28 1.32 -11.74
CA GLY A 193 0.11 2.38 -10.75
C GLY A 193 -1.32 2.48 -10.20
N LEU A 194 -1.50 3.29 -9.18
CA LEU A 194 -2.79 3.56 -8.57
C LEU A 194 -3.53 4.69 -9.29
N ASP A 195 -4.81 4.86 -8.96
CA ASP A 195 -5.62 5.94 -9.51
C ASP A 195 -5.13 7.29 -8.97
N GLN A 196 -5.24 8.36 -9.78
CA GLN A 196 -4.76 9.70 -9.41
C GLN A 196 -5.35 10.20 -8.08
N GLY A 197 -6.59 9.83 -7.74
CA GLY A 197 -7.19 10.18 -6.44
C GLY A 197 -6.43 9.59 -5.26
N LYS A 198 -5.99 8.33 -5.37
CA LYS A 198 -5.18 7.66 -4.34
C LYS A 198 -3.76 8.23 -4.24
N GLU A 199 -3.18 8.63 -5.36
CA GLU A 199 -1.88 9.32 -5.38
C GLU A 199 -1.97 10.69 -4.68
N THR A 200 -3.00 11.48 -5.02
CA THR A 200 -3.24 12.78 -4.38
C THR A 200 -3.47 12.64 -2.87
N GLU A 201 -4.25 11.64 -2.45
CA GLU A 201 -4.48 11.36 -1.03
C GLU A 201 -3.18 10.94 -0.33
N ALA A 202 -2.37 10.08 -0.95
CA ALA A 202 -1.08 9.67 -0.40
C ALA A 202 -0.09 10.84 -0.30
N ASP A 203 -0.07 11.75 -1.28
CA ASP A 203 0.73 12.96 -1.23
C ASP A 203 0.31 13.87 -0.06
N MET A 204 -0.99 14.12 0.08
CA MET A 204 -1.52 14.98 1.15
C MET A 204 -1.27 14.40 2.55
N VAL A 205 -1.53 13.12 2.72
CA VAL A 205 -1.38 12.42 4.02
C VAL A 205 0.09 12.23 4.35
N GLY A 206 0.90 11.82 3.37
CA GLY A 206 2.33 11.62 3.53
C GLY A 206 3.07 12.90 3.88
N GLU A 207 2.69 14.03 3.26
CA GLU A 207 3.21 15.36 3.61
C GLU A 207 2.93 15.72 5.07
N LEU A 208 1.71 15.44 5.55
CA LEU A 208 1.36 15.66 6.96
C LEU A 208 2.18 14.76 7.89
N PHE A 209 2.48 13.53 7.50
CA PHE A 209 3.30 12.63 8.33
C PHE A 209 4.74 13.15 8.46
N ALA A 210 5.35 13.59 7.36
CA ALA A 210 6.71 14.12 7.36
C ALA A 210 6.82 15.45 8.15
N THR A 211 5.89 16.38 7.94
CA THR A 211 5.89 17.67 8.60
C THR A 211 5.57 17.60 10.11
N ARG A 212 4.72 16.65 10.54
CA ARG A 212 4.44 16.42 11.97
C ARG A 212 5.67 16.06 12.79
N VAL A 213 6.68 15.43 12.17
CA VAL A 213 7.94 15.09 12.84
C VAL A 213 9.04 16.12 12.60
N GLY A 214 8.69 17.26 12.01
CA GLY A 214 9.53 18.44 11.91
C GLY A 214 10.32 18.57 10.61
N TYR A 215 10.09 17.77 9.60
CA TYR A 215 10.72 17.95 8.29
C TYR A 215 10.12 19.12 7.53
N ASP A 216 10.94 19.71 6.66
CA ASP A 216 10.58 20.84 5.83
C ASP A 216 9.51 20.46 4.78
N ALA A 217 8.43 21.23 4.72
CA ALA A 217 7.29 20.95 3.85
C ALA A 217 7.62 21.14 2.34
N ASP A 218 8.55 22.05 1.99
CA ASP A 218 8.89 22.31 0.59
C ASP A 218 9.84 21.24 0.01
N ALA A 219 10.40 20.38 0.84
CA ALA A 219 11.36 19.35 0.40
C ALA A 219 10.74 18.40 -0.63
N TYR A 220 9.49 17.96 -0.41
CA TYR A 220 8.81 17.04 -1.34
C TYR A 220 8.51 17.70 -2.68
N VAL A 221 8.04 18.95 -2.66
CA VAL A 221 7.81 19.74 -3.88
C VAL A 221 9.10 19.85 -4.70
N GLY A 222 10.22 20.13 -4.02
CA GLY A 222 11.54 20.19 -4.64
C GLY A 222 11.96 18.86 -5.31
N LEU A 223 11.75 17.74 -4.65
CA LEU A 223 12.01 16.41 -5.20
C LEU A 223 11.12 16.12 -6.41
N LEU A 224 9.79 16.25 -6.29
CA LEU A 224 8.83 15.99 -7.37
C LEU A 224 9.13 16.85 -8.60
N THR A 225 9.48 18.13 -8.41
CA THR A 225 9.85 19.03 -9.48
C THR A 225 11.09 18.53 -10.23
N ARG A 226 12.15 18.12 -9.50
CA ARG A 226 13.35 17.56 -10.14
C ARG A 226 13.05 16.26 -10.89
N LEU A 227 12.26 15.38 -10.31
CA LEU A 227 11.89 14.12 -10.96
C LEU A 227 11.09 14.36 -12.25
N ARG A 228 10.15 15.31 -12.23
CA ARG A 228 9.42 15.76 -13.41
C ARG A 228 10.38 16.29 -14.49
N ASP A 229 11.31 17.17 -14.11
CA ASP A 229 12.23 17.79 -15.05
C ASP A 229 13.24 16.79 -15.66
N LEU A 230 13.59 15.73 -14.91
CA LEU A 230 14.44 14.65 -15.41
C LEU A 230 13.74 13.71 -16.39
N LYS A 231 12.46 13.47 -16.23
CA LYS A 231 11.75 12.38 -16.90
C LYS A 231 10.50 12.82 -17.66
N GLY A 232 10.04 14.06 -17.47
CA GLY A 232 8.75 14.53 -17.95
C GLY A 232 7.56 14.00 -17.13
N ASP A 233 6.37 14.38 -17.53
CA ASP A 233 5.12 13.86 -16.93
C ASP A 233 4.66 12.50 -17.54
N ASP A 234 5.51 11.89 -18.38
CA ASP A 234 5.15 10.69 -19.13
C ASP A 234 4.98 9.47 -18.23
N ARG A 235 3.81 8.85 -18.33
CA ARG A 235 3.45 7.60 -17.64
C ARG A 235 4.41 6.44 -17.89
N ALA A 236 5.11 6.43 -19.04
CA ALA A 236 5.99 5.32 -19.40
C ALA A 236 7.21 5.20 -18.49
N LEU A 237 7.63 6.28 -17.85
CA LEU A 237 8.84 6.34 -17.01
C LEU A 237 8.57 6.27 -15.51
N PHE A 238 7.33 6.62 -15.09
CA PHE A 238 6.85 6.50 -13.71
C PHE A 238 5.49 5.81 -13.69
N LYS A 239 5.47 4.54 -14.07
CA LYS A 239 4.24 3.75 -14.22
C LYS A 239 3.42 3.67 -12.93
N THR A 240 4.10 3.68 -11.79
CA THR A 240 3.49 3.46 -10.48
C THR A 240 2.92 4.73 -9.87
N HIS A 241 3.55 5.89 -10.09
CA HIS A 241 3.15 7.19 -9.53
C HIS A 241 3.16 8.30 -10.59
N PRO A 242 2.21 8.29 -11.53
CA PRO A 242 2.19 9.23 -12.66
C PRO A 242 1.77 10.65 -12.23
N ASN A 243 1.95 11.59 -13.19
CA ASN A 243 1.41 12.95 -13.14
C ASN A 243 2.03 13.85 -12.06
N PHE A 244 3.34 14.07 -12.16
CA PHE A 244 4.08 14.94 -11.25
C PHE A 244 3.49 16.35 -11.10
N SER A 245 3.03 16.96 -12.18
CA SER A 245 2.46 18.31 -12.15
C SER A 245 1.24 18.38 -11.26
N ALA A 246 0.30 17.43 -11.39
CA ALA A 246 -0.88 17.37 -10.53
C ALA A 246 -0.52 17.04 -9.05
N ARG A 247 0.51 16.23 -8.82
CA ARG A 247 1.00 15.90 -7.48
C ARG A 247 1.65 17.11 -6.81
N ILE A 248 2.51 17.85 -7.54
CA ILE A 248 3.11 19.11 -7.06
C ILE A 248 2.01 20.09 -6.65
N ASP A 249 1.00 20.28 -7.49
CA ASP A 249 -0.14 21.17 -7.19
C ASP A 249 -0.90 20.73 -5.94
N ALA A 250 -1.11 19.42 -5.75
CA ALA A 250 -1.81 18.88 -4.59
C ALA A 250 -1.00 19.09 -3.29
N VAL A 251 0.31 18.81 -3.32
CA VAL A 251 1.21 19.04 -2.18
C VAL A 251 1.26 20.54 -1.82
N GLN A 252 1.44 21.42 -2.80
CA GLN A 252 1.46 22.88 -2.56
C GLN A 252 0.16 23.39 -1.96
N LYS A 253 -1.00 22.91 -2.45
CA LYS A 253 -2.31 23.24 -1.85
C LYS A 253 -2.42 22.73 -0.42
N THR A 254 -1.88 21.57 -0.12
CA THR A 254 -1.86 21.01 1.24
C THR A 254 -1.00 21.86 2.16
N ILE A 255 0.21 22.24 1.73
CA ILE A 255 1.12 23.11 2.49
C ILE A 255 0.43 24.44 2.83
N GLN A 256 -0.15 25.10 1.81
CA GLN A 256 -0.85 26.38 2.00
C GLN A 256 -2.10 26.24 2.86
N GLY A 257 -2.97 25.27 2.55
CA GLY A 257 -4.26 25.10 3.24
C GLY A 257 -4.13 24.63 4.69
N LYS A 258 -3.04 23.94 5.03
CA LYS A 258 -2.73 23.47 6.39
C LYS A 258 -1.71 24.36 7.10
N HIS A 259 -1.23 25.43 6.46
CA HIS A 259 -0.20 26.31 6.99
C HIS A 259 1.05 25.57 7.48
N LEU A 260 1.50 24.58 6.71
CA LEU A 260 2.66 23.77 7.06
C LEU A 260 3.94 24.61 6.95
N ALA A 261 4.87 24.41 7.86
CA ALA A 261 6.07 25.21 7.92
C ALA A 261 7.11 24.80 6.86
N ALA A 262 7.49 25.76 6.01
CA ALA A 262 8.66 25.65 5.13
C ALA A 262 9.99 25.95 5.86
N THR A 263 9.98 25.88 7.20
CA THR A 263 11.14 26.11 8.07
C THR A 263 11.52 24.87 8.86
N GLY A 264 11.10 23.71 8.38
CA GLY A 264 11.46 22.43 8.95
C GLY A 264 12.92 22.05 8.68
N VAL A 265 13.35 20.91 9.23
CA VAL A 265 14.72 20.45 9.07
C VAL A 265 14.91 19.70 7.75
N LEU A 266 16.00 19.99 7.03
CA LEU A 266 16.40 19.26 5.81
C LEU A 266 17.36 18.11 6.11
N LEU A 267 18.26 18.30 7.08
CA LEU A 267 19.29 17.32 7.51
C LEU A 267 20.13 16.75 6.36
N GLN A 268 20.55 17.62 5.43
CA GLN A 268 21.28 17.27 4.21
C GLN A 268 22.63 16.60 4.52
N GLU A 269 23.40 17.11 5.49
CA GLU A 269 24.72 16.54 5.83
C GLU A 269 24.58 15.13 6.41
N ARG A 270 23.56 14.88 7.24
CA ARG A 270 23.26 13.56 7.80
C ARG A 270 22.92 12.58 6.68
N PHE A 271 22.02 12.98 5.79
CA PHE A 271 21.64 12.18 4.64
C PHE A 271 22.86 11.84 3.77
N SER A 272 23.62 12.84 3.33
CA SER A 272 24.80 12.64 2.48
C SER A 272 25.84 11.70 3.10
N ARG A 273 26.06 11.80 4.42
CA ARG A 273 26.97 10.90 5.14
C ARG A 273 26.49 9.45 5.11
N MET A 274 25.17 9.23 5.30
CA MET A 274 24.58 7.90 5.39
C MET A 274 24.43 7.23 4.02
N THR A 275 24.27 8.03 2.95
CA THR A 275 24.06 7.54 1.58
C THR A 275 25.33 7.57 0.71
N LYS A 276 26.50 7.87 1.28
CA LYS A 276 27.76 8.04 0.54
C LYS A 276 28.14 6.83 -0.34
N ARG A 277 27.60 5.64 -0.05
CA ARG A 277 27.92 4.39 -0.74
C ARG A 277 26.75 3.82 -1.55
N VAL A 278 25.73 4.61 -1.79
CA VAL A 278 24.52 4.19 -2.56
C VAL A 278 24.76 4.13 -4.09
#